data_8a0542a7c5def83738db117c1cad2d00
#
_entry.id   8a0542a7c5def83738db117c1cad2d00
#
_cell.length_a   1.000
_cell.length_b   1.000
_cell.length_c   1.000
_cell.angle_alpha   90.00
_cell.angle_beta   90.00
_cell.angle_gamma   90.00
#
_symmetry.space_group_name_H-M   'P 1'
#
loop_
_entity.id
_entity.type
_entity.pdbx_description
1 polymer ?
#
loop_
_entity_poly.entity_id
_entity_poly.type
_entity_poly.pdbx_seq_one_letter_code
_entity_poly.pdbx_strand_id
1 'polypeptide(L)'
;ESVTEYDSDSNNWQLITQIDDIPAWTGRFQTKELFFDNDKAFKHYRWVVLDTQGPSGCCMQIAEVELLGTVPPSDVTNPGDVVIASSSNSPGSEGVANAIDGQPTKYLNFDGKNSQPSGFVVTPSIGKTVVTGVHMLSANDAPDRDPKVVTLEGSNDDVVNEYDSDSNNWKLITTLNVPEFSGRFQSQVLMFENLWAFKHYRWVVVDTHGPSGCCMQIAEVELLGGSAPKDVTSPGDAVFASSSNSPGSEGVANAIDGQPTKYLNFDGKNSQPSGFVVTPSIGATTITGI
;
A
#
# COMPACT_ATOMS: atom_id res chain seq x y z
N GLU A 1 -7.37 -25.43 -4.13
CA GLU A 1 -8.11 -26.11 -5.23
C GLU A 1 -7.77 -25.40 -6.53
N SER A 2 -7.85 -26.11 -7.65
CA SER A 2 -7.59 -25.54 -8.99
C SER A 2 -8.92 -25.08 -9.59
N VAL A 3 -8.92 -23.87 -10.16
CA VAL A 3 -10.02 -23.36 -10.97
C VAL A 3 -9.69 -23.64 -12.43
N THR A 4 -10.56 -24.39 -13.12
CA THR A 4 -10.37 -24.82 -14.51
C THR A 4 -11.44 -24.28 -15.45
N GLU A 5 -12.41 -23.55 -14.92
CA GLU A 5 -13.51 -22.94 -15.66
C GLU A 5 -14.08 -21.73 -14.93
N TYR A 6 -14.85 -20.90 -15.62
CA TYR A 6 -15.63 -19.84 -15.01
C TYR A 6 -16.81 -20.49 -14.29
N ASP A 7 -16.78 -20.46 -12.97
CA ASP A 7 -17.84 -20.98 -12.12
C ASP A 7 -18.62 -19.81 -11.50
N SER A 8 -19.81 -19.53 -12.03
CA SER A 8 -20.68 -18.47 -11.52
C SER A 8 -21.50 -18.91 -10.30
N ASP A 9 -21.61 -20.23 -10.06
CA ASP A 9 -22.47 -20.80 -9.03
C ASP A 9 -21.71 -21.39 -7.83
N SER A 10 -20.38 -21.26 -7.81
CA SER A 10 -19.54 -21.81 -6.75
C SER A 10 -19.74 -21.07 -5.43
N ASN A 11 -20.03 -21.81 -4.38
CA ASN A 11 -20.09 -21.32 -2.99
C ASN A 11 -18.71 -20.93 -2.42
N ASN A 12 -17.65 -21.15 -3.19
CA ASN A 12 -16.27 -20.86 -2.77
C ASN A 12 -15.83 -19.43 -3.12
N TRP A 13 -16.61 -18.69 -3.91
CA TRP A 13 -16.32 -17.31 -4.23
C TRP A 13 -16.72 -16.39 -3.08
N GLN A 14 -15.81 -15.51 -2.70
CA GLN A 14 -16.04 -14.45 -1.73
C GLN A 14 -16.05 -13.12 -2.46
N LEU A 15 -17.10 -12.32 -2.27
CA LEU A 15 -17.14 -10.96 -2.79
C LEU A 15 -16.08 -10.13 -2.06
N ILE A 16 -15.19 -9.52 -2.80
CA ILE A 16 -14.20 -8.57 -2.29
C ILE A 16 -14.80 -7.17 -2.29
N THR A 17 -15.29 -6.74 -3.44
CA THR A 17 -15.90 -5.42 -3.62
C THR A 17 -16.92 -5.45 -4.75
N GLN A 18 -17.81 -4.47 -4.73
CA GLN A 18 -18.66 -4.06 -5.86
C GLN A 18 -18.42 -2.58 -6.10
N ILE A 19 -18.12 -2.22 -7.32
CA ILE A 19 -17.88 -0.83 -7.72
C ILE A 19 -19.03 -0.41 -8.61
N ASP A 20 -19.84 0.49 -8.10
CA ASP A 20 -20.97 1.07 -8.82
C ASP A 20 -20.56 2.43 -9.40
N ASP A 21 -21.34 2.91 -10.36
CA ASP A 21 -21.19 4.25 -10.94
C ASP A 21 -19.80 4.57 -11.52
N ILE A 22 -19.16 3.58 -12.16
CA ILE A 22 -17.92 3.84 -12.89
C ILE A 22 -18.19 4.95 -13.92
N PRO A 23 -17.51 6.12 -13.83
CA PRO A 23 -17.76 7.21 -14.78
C PRO A 23 -17.55 6.76 -16.22
N ALA A 24 -18.36 7.22 -17.16
CA ALA A 24 -18.20 6.89 -18.57
C ALA A 24 -16.80 7.30 -19.09
N TRP A 25 -16.25 6.51 -19.99
CA TRP A 25 -15.07 6.90 -20.75
C TRP A 25 -15.44 7.96 -21.78
N THR A 26 -14.67 9.03 -21.82
CA THR A 26 -14.87 10.13 -22.78
C THR A 26 -14.24 9.86 -24.14
N GLY A 27 -13.42 8.82 -24.23
CA GLY A 27 -12.71 8.39 -25.45
C GLY A 27 -12.34 6.92 -25.42
N ARG A 28 -11.55 6.49 -26.37
CA ARG A 28 -11.00 5.12 -26.45
C ARG A 28 -9.59 5.06 -25.88
N PHE A 29 -9.20 3.88 -25.43
CA PHE A 29 -7.86 3.61 -24.85
C PHE A 29 -7.55 4.54 -23.66
N GLN A 30 -8.55 4.80 -22.83
CA GLN A 30 -8.39 5.54 -21.56
C GLN A 30 -8.38 4.56 -20.41
N THR A 31 -7.49 4.79 -19.46
CA THR A 31 -7.38 4.00 -18.24
C THR A 31 -8.16 4.65 -17.10
N LYS A 32 -8.69 3.83 -16.21
CA LYS A 32 -9.24 4.21 -14.91
C LYS A 32 -8.68 3.27 -13.87
N GLU A 33 -8.19 3.84 -12.80
CA GLU A 33 -7.74 3.10 -11.62
C GLU A 33 -8.81 3.24 -10.54
N LEU A 34 -9.27 2.10 -10.03
CA LEU A 34 -10.31 2.02 -9.01
C LEU A 34 -9.74 1.27 -7.83
N PHE A 35 -9.60 1.93 -6.69
CA PHE A 35 -9.06 1.36 -5.46
C PHE A 35 -10.16 1.00 -4.48
N PHE A 36 -9.93 -0.05 -3.69
CA PHE A 36 -10.85 -0.56 -2.67
C PHE A 36 -10.09 -1.26 -1.55
N ASP A 37 -10.75 -1.36 -0.40
CA ASP A 37 -10.19 -2.04 0.76
C ASP A 37 -10.33 -3.56 0.62
N ASN A 38 -9.25 -4.29 0.85
CA ASN A 38 -9.23 -5.74 0.93
C ASN A 38 -8.02 -6.17 1.76
N ASP A 39 -8.26 -6.97 2.77
CA ASP A 39 -7.26 -7.51 3.69
C ASP A 39 -6.93 -9.00 3.44
N LYS A 40 -7.54 -9.59 2.41
CA LYS A 40 -7.44 -11.02 2.14
C LYS A 40 -6.72 -11.31 0.84
N ALA A 41 -5.79 -12.24 0.91
CA ALA A 41 -5.09 -12.76 -0.26
C ALA A 41 -5.84 -13.97 -0.84
N PHE A 42 -6.01 -13.99 -2.13
CA PHE A 42 -6.62 -15.09 -2.88
C PHE A 42 -5.70 -15.57 -4.00
N LYS A 43 -5.88 -16.83 -4.43
CA LYS A 43 -5.15 -17.40 -5.57
C LYS A 43 -5.84 -17.13 -6.91
N HIS A 44 -7.17 -17.00 -6.88
CA HIS A 44 -8.02 -16.88 -8.05
C HIS A 44 -8.95 -15.71 -7.87
N TYR A 45 -9.10 -14.91 -8.91
CA TYR A 45 -9.97 -13.74 -8.91
C TYR A 45 -11.00 -13.85 -10.01
N ARG A 46 -12.25 -13.47 -9.71
CA ARG A 46 -13.32 -13.38 -10.68
C ARG A 46 -13.77 -11.94 -10.83
N TRP A 47 -13.50 -11.38 -12.00
CA TRP A 47 -13.97 -10.08 -12.40
C TRP A 47 -15.29 -10.22 -13.13
N VAL A 48 -16.33 -9.48 -12.73
CA VAL A 48 -17.69 -9.59 -13.25
C VAL A 48 -18.22 -8.21 -13.60
N VAL A 49 -18.64 -8.03 -14.83
CA VAL A 49 -19.39 -6.86 -15.28
C VAL A 49 -20.86 -7.15 -15.10
N LEU A 50 -21.49 -6.45 -14.17
CA LEU A 50 -22.90 -6.59 -13.86
C LEU A 50 -23.78 -5.81 -14.86
N ASP A 51 -23.28 -4.65 -15.30
CA ASP A 51 -23.98 -3.78 -16.25
C ASP A 51 -23.02 -3.03 -17.15
N THR A 52 -23.47 -2.54 -18.27
CA THR A 52 -22.70 -1.80 -19.26
C THR A 52 -23.22 -0.37 -19.40
N GLN A 53 -22.37 0.55 -19.85
CA GLN A 53 -22.66 1.98 -19.93
C GLN A 53 -23.79 2.39 -20.93
N GLY A 54 -24.16 1.50 -21.82
CA GLY A 54 -25.07 1.86 -22.91
C GLY A 54 -26.41 1.12 -22.88
N PRO A 55 -27.45 1.66 -23.51
CA PRO A 55 -28.74 0.98 -23.68
C PRO A 55 -28.67 -0.13 -24.71
N SER A 56 -27.52 -0.43 -25.27
CA SER A 56 -27.37 -1.46 -26.27
C SER A 56 -27.62 -2.84 -25.67
N GLY A 57 -28.53 -3.58 -26.21
CA GLY A 57 -28.74 -4.98 -25.85
C GLY A 57 -27.64 -5.93 -26.31
N CYS A 58 -26.43 -5.43 -26.60
CA CYS A 58 -25.27 -6.21 -27.03
C CYS A 58 -24.10 -5.99 -26.08
N CYS A 59 -23.42 -6.99 -25.83
CA CYS A 59 -21.97 -7.14 -25.62
C CYS A 59 -21.29 -6.29 -24.52
N MET A 60 -20.48 -6.96 -23.72
CA MET A 60 -19.46 -6.38 -22.88
C MET A 60 -18.14 -6.31 -23.67
N GLN A 61 -17.40 -5.20 -23.54
CA GLN A 61 -16.05 -5.09 -24.09
C GLN A 61 -15.13 -4.31 -23.15
N ILE A 62 -13.90 -4.72 -23.12
CA ILE A 62 -12.79 -4.05 -22.41
C ILE A 62 -11.49 -4.30 -23.20
N ALA A 63 -10.54 -3.40 -23.14
CA ALA A 63 -9.22 -3.65 -23.73
C ALA A 63 -8.31 -4.37 -22.73
N GLU A 64 -8.25 -3.91 -21.50
CA GLU A 64 -7.35 -4.45 -20.49
C GLU A 64 -7.99 -4.36 -19.11
N VAL A 65 -7.70 -5.32 -18.24
CA VAL A 65 -8.04 -5.32 -16.82
C VAL A 65 -6.80 -5.73 -16.05
N GLU A 66 -6.22 -4.80 -15.34
CA GLU A 66 -5.10 -5.01 -14.44
C GLU A 66 -5.61 -5.20 -13.01
N LEU A 67 -5.25 -6.28 -12.36
CA LEU A 67 -5.52 -6.47 -10.93
C LEU A 67 -4.35 -5.91 -10.13
N LEU A 68 -4.58 -4.80 -9.45
CA LEU A 68 -3.54 -4.10 -8.69
C LEU A 68 -3.41 -4.71 -7.30
N GLY A 69 -2.32 -5.42 -7.08
CA GLY A 69 -2.08 -6.16 -5.85
C GLY A 69 -0.93 -5.61 -5.02
N THR A 70 -0.99 -5.91 -3.72
CA THR A 70 0.07 -5.66 -2.77
C THR A 70 0.59 -6.98 -2.20
N VAL A 71 1.90 -7.06 -1.96
CA VAL A 71 2.45 -8.12 -1.11
C VAL A 71 2.12 -7.82 0.36
N PRO A 72 2.08 -8.83 1.24
CA PRO A 72 1.91 -8.58 2.67
C PRO A 72 2.90 -7.52 3.17
N PRO A 73 2.48 -6.60 4.07
CA PRO A 73 3.37 -5.58 4.58
C PRO A 73 4.63 -6.18 5.19
N SER A 74 5.77 -5.69 4.75
CA SER A 74 7.08 -6.01 5.31
C SER A 74 7.82 -4.71 5.60
N ASP A 75 8.93 -4.76 6.31
CA ASP A 75 9.75 -3.58 6.50
C ASP A 75 10.25 -3.08 5.14
N VAL A 76 9.94 -1.82 4.83
CA VAL A 76 10.39 -1.13 3.61
C VAL A 76 11.58 -0.22 3.86
N THR A 77 11.98 -0.04 5.13
CA THR A 77 13.22 0.63 5.52
C THR A 77 14.37 -0.36 5.56
N ASN A 78 15.55 0.10 5.21
CA ASN A 78 16.74 -0.75 5.22
C ASN A 78 17.91 -0.01 5.87
N PRO A 79 18.80 -0.71 6.57
CA PRO A 79 20.06 -0.15 6.99
C PRO A 79 20.81 0.47 5.80
N GLY A 80 21.14 1.76 5.91
CA GLY A 80 21.79 2.51 4.84
C GLY A 80 20.87 3.32 3.94
N ASP A 81 19.56 3.26 4.11
CA ASP A 81 18.64 4.21 3.51
C ASP A 81 18.99 5.65 3.95
N VAL A 82 18.68 6.60 3.07
CA VAL A 82 18.92 8.01 3.40
C VAL A 82 17.99 8.45 4.52
N VAL A 83 18.57 8.87 5.66
CA VAL A 83 17.83 9.42 6.79
C VAL A 83 18.31 10.83 7.10
N ILE A 84 17.36 11.71 7.44
CA ILE A 84 17.62 13.11 7.78
C ILE A 84 16.92 13.39 9.10
N ALA A 85 17.71 13.69 10.13
CA ALA A 85 17.17 14.05 11.45
C ALA A 85 16.52 15.42 11.45
N SER A 86 15.54 15.63 12.32
CA SER A 86 14.94 16.95 12.58
C SER A 86 15.96 17.92 13.17
N SER A 87 16.97 17.42 13.89
CA SER A 87 18.11 18.18 14.35
C SER A 87 19.33 17.28 14.52
N SER A 88 20.52 17.87 14.51
CA SER A 88 21.80 17.16 14.75
C SER A 88 22.17 17.05 16.24
N ASN A 89 21.28 17.46 17.15
CA ASN A 89 21.55 17.47 18.58
C ASN A 89 21.39 16.09 19.22
N SER A 90 22.33 15.22 18.90
CA SER A 90 22.37 13.81 19.34
C SER A 90 23.78 13.44 19.82
N PRO A 91 23.94 12.52 20.78
CA PRO A 91 25.26 11.94 21.06
C PRO A 91 25.83 11.27 19.81
N GLY A 92 27.14 11.30 19.64
CA GLY A 92 27.78 10.77 18.42
C GLY A 92 27.53 9.28 18.16
N SER A 93 27.20 8.49 19.17
CA SER A 93 26.83 7.06 19.05
C SER A 93 25.34 6.82 18.99
N GLU A 94 24.49 7.84 19.09
CA GLU A 94 23.04 7.72 19.19
C GLU A 94 22.36 8.60 18.11
N GLY A 95 22.96 8.60 16.92
CA GLY A 95 22.48 9.38 15.77
C GLY A 95 21.26 8.73 15.09
N VAL A 96 20.68 9.50 14.17
CA VAL A 96 19.41 9.12 13.49
C VAL A 96 19.49 7.80 12.71
N ALA A 97 20.66 7.42 12.20
CA ALA A 97 20.81 6.15 11.47
C ALA A 97 20.48 4.92 12.33
N ASN A 98 20.64 5.04 13.67
CA ASN A 98 20.27 3.97 14.58
C ASN A 98 18.76 3.68 14.60
N ALA A 99 17.93 4.61 14.14
CA ALA A 99 16.48 4.39 14.12
C ALA A 99 16.00 3.40 13.05
N ILE A 100 16.88 3.02 12.10
CA ILE A 100 16.55 2.10 11.00
C ILE A 100 17.68 1.11 10.70
N ASP A 101 18.53 0.82 11.68
CA ASP A 101 19.73 -0.02 11.46
C ASP A 101 19.50 -1.53 11.66
N GLY A 102 18.29 -1.92 12.04
CA GLY A 102 17.92 -3.29 12.35
C GLY A 102 18.57 -3.81 13.65
N GLN A 103 19.05 -2.91 14.50
CA GLN A 103 19.74 -3.25 15.74
C GLN A 103 19.07 -2.54 16.93
N PRO A 104 19.20 -3.07 18.16
CA PRO A 104 18.66 -2.39 19.34
C PRO A 104 19.52 -1.20 19.80
N THR A 105 20.15 -0.52 18.86
CA THR A 105 20.90 0.73 19.12
C THR A 105 19.92 1.89 19.23
N LYS A 106 20.32 2.94 19.91
CA LYS A 106 19.40 4.03 20.24
C LYS A 106 19.61 5.26 19.35
N TYR A 107 18.54 5.77 18.80
CA TYR A 107 18.46 7.17 18.35
C TYR A 107 17.96 8.03 19.51
N LEU A 108 18.73 9.03 19.89
CA LEU A 108 18.37 10.03 20.90
C LEU A 108 18.48 11.43 20.30
N ASN A 109 17.41 12.21 20.39
CA ASN A 109 17.41 13.60 19.96
C ASN A 109 17.09 14.51 21.15
N PHE A 110 18.05 15.37 21.52
CA PHE A 110 17.92 16.27 22.65
C PHE A 110 16.95 17.43 22.42
N ASP A 111 16.60 17.74 21.18
CA ASP A 111 15.63 18.77 20.85
C ASP A 111 14.20 18.26 20.81
N GLY A 112 14.02 16.92 20.78
CA GLY A 112 12.72 16.28 20.88
C GLY A 112 12.21 16.27 22.31
N LYS A 113 11.10 16.96 22.57
CA LYS A 113 10.44 17.00 23.89
C LYS A 113 9.00 17.47 23.73
N ASN A 114 8.25 17.44 24.83
CA ASN A 114 6.88 17.93 24.83
C ASN A 114 6.77 19.33 24.21
N SER A 115 5.86 19.46 23.25
CA SER A 115 5.64 20.68 22.46
C SER A 115 6.81 21.11 21.55
N GLN A 116 7.79 20.24 21.35
CA GLN A 116 8.86 20.39 20.38
C GLN A 116 9.00 19.10 19.57
N PRO A 117 8.21 18.96 18.51
CA PRO A 117 8.24 17.76 17.67
C PRO A 117 9.63 17.48 17.12
N SER A 118 10.02 16.21 17.09
CA SER A 118 11.26 15.77 16.48
C SER A 118 11.07 14.42 15.79
N GLY A 119 12.01 14.05 14.96
CA GLY A 119 11.93 12.79 14.24
C GLY A 119 12.92 12.76 13.10
N PHE A 120 12.55 12.10 12.03
CA PHE A 120 13.40 11.97 10.86
C PHE A 120 12.59 11.81 9.58
N VAL A 121 13.23 12.11 8.46
CA VAL A 121 12.81 11.71 7.13
C VAL A 121 13.59 10.46 6.75
N VAL A 122 12.94 9.50 6.11
CA VAL A 122 13.58 8.35 5.47
C VAL A 122 13.16 8.24 4.01
N THR A 123 14.10 7.88 3.17
CA THR A 123 13.88 7.59 1.76
C THR A 123 14.20 6.13 1.51
N PRO A 124 13.19 5.24 1.48
CA PRO A 124 13.38 3.83 1.20
C PRO A 124 14.08 3.58 -0.14
N SER A 125 15.15 2.83 -0.14
CA SER A 125 15.93 2.50 -1.34
C SER A 125 15.17 1.61 -2.33
N ILE A 126 14.13 0.92 -1.86
CA ILE A 126 13.24 0.13 -2.73
C ILE A 126 12.34 1.01 -3.61
N GLY A 127 12.33 2.33 -3.40
CA GLY A 127 11.56 3.30 -4.17
C GLY A 127 10.19 3.60 -3.56
N LYS A 128 9.22 3.93 -4.41
CA LYS A 128 7.85 4.28 -3.97
C LYS A 128 7.17 3.12 -3.30
N THR A 129 6.64 3.35 -2.09
CA THR A 129 5.99 2.34 -1.25
C THR A 129 4.64 2.83 -0.72
N VAL A 130 3.77 1.89 -0.37
CA VAL A 130 2.56 2.14 0.44
C VAL A 130 2.85 1.59 1.83
N VAL A 131 2.94 2.47 2.82
CA VAL A 131 3.16 2.10 4.23
C VAL A 131 1.81 2.03 4.93
N THR A 132 1.53 0.91 5.56
CA THR A 132 0.27 0.61 6.27
C THR A 132 0.49 0.22 7.73
N GLY A 133 1.70 0.34 8.22
CA GLY A 133 2.03 0.08 9.62
C GLY A 133 3.40 0.64 10.00
N VAL A 134 3.60 0.74 11.30
CA VAL A 134 4.89 1.09 11.90
C VAL A 134 5.20 0.09 13.02
N HIS A 135 6.36 -0.54 12.94
CA HIS A 135 6.94 -1.29 14.05
C HIS A 135 7.93 -0.38 14.78
N MET A 136 7.86 -0.36 16.09
CA MET A 136 8.74 0.43 16.93
C MET A 136 9.34 -0.45 18.03
N LEU A 137 10.64 -0.26 18.30
CA LEU A 137 11.36 -0.91 19.39
C LEU A 137 11.81 0.15 20.41
N SER A 138 11.38 0.01 21.67
CA SER A 138 11.79 0.93 22.74
C SER A 138 13.31 0.85 23.01
N ALA A 139 13.91 1.98 23.40
CA ALA A 139 15.31 2.07 23.72
C ALA A 139 15.68 1.37 25.05
N ASN A 140 16.94 1.42 25.43
CA ASN A 140 17.51 0.73 26.59
C ASN A 140 17.17 1.35 27.95
N ASP A 141 16.76 2.62 28.01
CA ASP A 141 16.60 3.40 29.25
C ASP A 141 15.42 4.38 29.17
N ALA A 142 15.24 5.21 30.18
CA ALA A 142 14.43 6.41 30.25
C ALA A 142 13.08 6.36 29.51
N PRO A 143 12.08 5.58 30.02
CA PRO A 143 10.77 5.43 29.37
C PRO A 143 10.01 6.75 29.14
N ASP A 144 10.31 7.78 29.92
CA ASP A 144 9.74 9.12 29.76
C ASP A 144 10.02 9.76 28.39
N ARG A 145 11.06 9.29 27.69
CA ARG A 145 11.49 9.79 26.39
C ARG A 145 10.87 9.02 25.21
N ASP A 146 10.19 7.92 25.50
CA ASP A 146 9.56 7.10 24.46
C ASP A 146 8.44 7.89 23.76
N PRO A 147 8.23 7.67 22.47
CA PRO A 147 7.15 8.28 21.71
C PRO A 147 5.78 7.93 22.32
N LYS A 148 4.90 8.94 22.45
CA LYS A 148 3.52 8.80 22.88
C LYS A 148 2.53 9.12 21.78
N VAL A 149 2.80 10.19 21.05
CA VAL A 149 2.02 10.57 19.88
C VAL A 149 2.99 10.75 18.73
N VAL A 150 2.76 10.04 17.64
CA VAL A 150 3.55 10.16 16.42
C VAL A 150 2.67 10.44 15.23
N THR A 151 3.19 11.21 14.26
CA THR A 151 2.60 11.31 12.92
C THR A 151 3.52 10.67 11.91
N LEU A 152 2.91 10.07 10.89
CA LEU A 152 3.59 9.65 9.68
C LEU A 152 3.06 10.48 8.52
N GLU A 153 3.96 11.04 7.76
CA GLU A 153 3.67 11.85 6.59
C GLU A 153 4.44 11.31 5.39
N GLY A 154 3.92 11.55 4.20
CA GLY A 154 4.54 11.12 2.95
C GLY A 154 4.73 12.25 1.96
N SER A 155 5.79 12.19 1.16
CA SER A 155 6.06 13.11 0.06
C SER A 155 6.49 12.36 -1.21
N ASN A 156 6.12 12.93 -2.35
CA ASN A 156 6.53 12.47 -3.69
C ASN A 156 7.45 13.49 -4.39
N ASP A 157 8.02 14.42 -3.65
CA ASP A 157 9.01 15.33 -4.20
C ASP A 157 10.17 14.56 -4.84
N ASP A 158 10.82 15.14 -5.83
CA ASP A 158 11.92 14.46 -6.51
C ASP A 158 13.14 14.29 -5.61
N VAL A 159 13.37 15.26 -4.73
CA VAL A 159 14.50 15.27 -3.80
C VAL A 159 14.06 15.88 -2.47
N VAL A 160 14.40 15.22 -1.37
CA VAL A 160 14.29 15.76 -0.01
C VAL A 160 15.70 15.78 0.59
N ASN A 161 16.25 16.96 0.82
CA ASN A 161 17.62 17.17 1.30
C ASN A 161 17.71 17.58 2.77
N GLU A 162 16.58 17.98 3.36
CA GLU A 162 16.52 18.47 4.73
C GLU A 162 15.21 18.04 5.39
N TYR A 163 15.22 17.99 6.71
CA TYR A 163 14.02 17.85 7.49
C TYR A 163 13.27 19.18 7.46
N ASP A 164 12.20 19.22 6.70
CA ASP A 164 11.35 20.40 6.56
C ASP A 164 10.01 20.14 7.25
N SER A 165 9.78 20.75 8.40
CA SER A 165 8.55 20.66 9.15
C SER A 165 7.42 21.52 8.56
N ASP A 166 7.77 22.51 7.72
CA ASP A 166 6.85 23.51 7.18
C ASP A 166 6.54 23.30 5.69
N SER A 167 7.06 22.24 5.07
CA SER A 167 6.84 21.96 3.65
C SER A 167 5.36 21.67 3.34
N ASN A 168 4.81 22.38 2.37
CA ASN A 168 3.47 22.13 1.86
C ASN A 168 3.32 20.83 1.06
N ASN A 169 4.42 20.11 0.80
CA ASN A 169 4.42 18.88 0.00
C ASN A 169 4.26 17.62 0.86
N TRP A 170 4.40 17.74 2.18
CA TRP A 170 4.12 16.64 3.10
C TRP A 170 2.61 16.42 3.25
N LYS A 171 2.17 15.19 3.09
CA LYS A 171 0.79 14.75 3.30
C LYS A 171 0.73 13.89 4.53
N LEU A 172 -0.10 14.26 5.49
CA LEU A 172 -0.36 13.43 6.67
C LEU A 172 -1.00 12.10 6.21
N ILE A 173 -0.38 11.01 6.58
CA ILE A 173 -0.89 9.65 6.38
C ILE A 173 -1.72 9.27 7.60
N THR A 174 -1.12 9.37 8.80
CA THR A 174 -1.79 8.96 10.04
C THR A 174 -1.21 9.69 11.25
N THR A 175 -2.00 9.71 12.34
CA THR A 175 -1.56 10.06 13.69
C THR A 175 -1.79 8.86 14.58
N LEU A 176 -0.74 8.39 15.25
CA LEU A 176 -0.76 7.20 16.09
C LEU A 176 -0.58 7.57 17.56
N ASN A 177 -1.43 7.01 18.41
CA ASN A 177 -1.22 6.99 19.84
C ASN A 177 -0.43 5.73 20.18
N VAL A 178 0.80 5.89 20.63
CA VAL A 178 1.70 4.79 20.97
C VAL A 178 1.44 4.42 22.43
N PRO A 179 1.02 3.19 22.75
CA PRO A 179 0.90 2.76 24.15
C PRO A 179 2.26 2.78 24.86
N GLU A 180 2.26 2.89 26.18
CA GLU A 180 3.50 2.74 26.94
C GLU A 180 4.12 1.36 26.71
N PHE A 181 5.44 1.32 26.50
CA PHE A 181 6.16 0.06 26.43
C PHE A 181 6.26 -0.57 27.83
N SER A 182 5.90 -1.82 27.95
CA SER A 182 5.92 -2.56 29.23
C SER A 182 7.32 -2.79 29.81
N GLY A 183 8.35 -2.50 29.05
CA GLY A 183 9.77 -2.64 29.41
C GLY A 183 10.70 -2.03 28.37
N ARG A 184 11.97 -2.35 28.47
CA ARG A 184 12.97 -1.89 27.50
C ARG A 184 13.17 -2.95 26.42
N PHE A 185 13.55 -2.49 25.22
CA PHE A 185 13.65 -3.35 24.03
C PHE A 185 12.36 -4.12 23.75
N GLN A 186 11.24 -3.45 23.95
CA GLN A 186 9.91 -3.99 23.66
C GLN A 186 9.41 -3.46 22.33
N SER A 187 8.83 -4.36 21.55
CA SER A 187 8.25 -4.04 20.25
C SER A 187 6.78 -3.69 20.36
N GLN A 188 6.36 -2.76 19.52
CA GLN A 188 4.96 -2.46 19.23
C GLN A 188 4.76 -2.33 17.72
N VAL A 189 3.66 -2.87 17.23
CA VAL A 189 3.24 -2.75 15.84
C VAL A 189 1.89 -2.03 15.82
N LEU A 190 1.83 -0.94 15.10
CA LEU A 190 0.61 -0.15 14.90
C LEU A 190 0.27 -0.15 13.42
N MET A 191 -0.86 -0.78 13.07
CA MET A 191 -1.37 -0.84 11.69
C MET A 191 -2.39 0.26 11.46
N PHE A 192 -2.46 0.76 10.22
CA PHE A 192 -3.39 1.80 9.78
C PHE A 192 -3.70 1.64 8.30
N GLU A 193 -4.78 2.28 7.86
CA GLU A 193 -5.16 2.30 6.44
C GLU A 193 -4.38 3.39 5.70
N ASN A 194 -3.82 3.05 4.56
CA ASN A 194 -3.22 3.98 3.61
C ASN A 194 -3.24 3.38 2.21
N LEU A 195 -3.75 4.13 1.26
CA LEU A 195 -3.80 3.74 -0.16
C LEU A 195 -2.76 4.51 -1.01
N TRP A 196 -2.07 5.46 -0.42
CA TRP A 196 -1.17 6.35 -1.14
C TRP A 196 0.28 5.90 -1.06
N ALA A 197 0.93 5.84 -2.21
CA ALA A 197 2.35 5.53 -2.31
C ALA A 197 3.20 6.80 -2.28
N PHE A 198 4.27 6.76 -1.49
CA PHE A 198 5.22 7.86 -1.35
C PHE A 198 6.66 7.41 -1.57
N LYS A 199 7.50 8.36 -2.00
CA LYS A 199 8.95 8.18 -2.14
C LYS A 199 9.69 8.39 -0.82
N HIS A 200 9.20 9.34 -0.01
CA HIS A 200 9.81 9.80 1.23
C HIS A 200 8.80 9.75 2.33
N TYR A 201 9.22 9.38 3.52
CA TYR A 201 8.39 9.36 4.71
C TYR A 201 9.01 10.23 5.81
N ARG A 202 8.18 10.99 6.50
CA ARG A 202 8.57 11.75 7.68
C ARG A 202 7.85 11.18 8.89
N TRP A 203 8.63 10.59 9.80
CA TRP A 203 8.16 10.11 11.09
C TRP A 203 8.44 11.18 12.14
N VAL A 204 7.40 11.64 12.83
CA VAL A 204 7.47 12.76 13.76
C VAL A 204 6.91 12.35 15.10
N VAL A 205 7.70 12.46 16.16
CA VAL A 205 7.26 12.36 17.55
C VAL A 205 6.73 13.72 17.97
N VAL A 206 5.42 13.80 18.16
CA VAL A 206 4.72 15.02 18.58
C VAL A 206 4.73 15.15 20.10
N ASP A 207 4.65 14.02 20.82
CA ASP A 207 4.65 13.98 22.29
C ASP A 207 5.37 12.72 22.79
N THR A 208 5.93 12.80 23.99
CA THR A 208 6.58 11.70 24.70
C THR A 208 5.81 11.31 25.96
N HIS A 209 6.03 10.10 26.50
CA HIS A 209 5.24 9.59 27.63
C HIS A 209 5.47 10.34 28.94
N GLY A 210 6.66 10.89 29.14
CA GLY A 210 7.01 11.54 30.39
C GLY A 210 6.85 13.06 30.38
N PRO A 211 6.75 13.69 31.57
CA PRO A 211 6.78 15.14 31.72
C PRO A 211 8.19 15.71 31.52
N SER A 212 9.15 14.88 31.10
CA SER A 212 10.54 15.30 31.00
C SER A 212 10.71 16.44 30.00
N GLY A 213 11.28 17.52 30.41
CA GLY A 213 11.68 18.60 29.52
C GLY A 213 12.89 18.26 28.64
N CYS A 214 13.21 16.99 28.49
CA CYS A 214 14.34 16.50 27.69
C CYS A 214 13.89 15.40 26.75
N CYS A 215 14.34 15.47 25.55
CA CYS A 215 14.68 14.38 24.64
C CYS A 215 13.56 13.44 24.17
N MET A 216 13.67 13.04 22.94
CA MET A 216 12.98 11.88 22.36
C MET A 216 14.01 10.78 22.12
N GLN A 217 13.60 9.53 22.29
CA GLN A 217 14.42 8.36 21.96
C GLN A 217 13.59 7.21 21.39
N ILE A 218 14.24 6.38 20.57
CA ILE A 218 13.72 5.11 20.06
C ILE A 218 14.90 4.20 19.70
N ALA A 219 14.76 2.90 19.77
CA ALA A 219 15.79 1.98 19.28
C ALA A 219 15.60 1.69 17.78
N GLU A 220 14.36 1.44 17.34
CA GLU A 220 14.12 1.06 15.95
C GLU A 220 12.74 1.56 15.50
N VAL A 221 12.64 1.94 14.25
CA VAL A 221 11.39 2.26 13.55
C VAL A 221 11.43 1.59 12.17
N GLU A 222 10.60 0.58 11.99
CA GLU A 222 10.41 -0.06 10.69
C GLU A 222 9.09 0.43 10.09
N LEU A 223 9.13 0.89 8.85
CA LEU A 223 7.92 1.22 8.12
C LEU A 223 7.39 -0.03 7.42
N LEU A 224 6.25 -0.52 7.88
CA LEU A 224 5.65 -1.74 7.37
C LEU A 224 4.76 -1.43 6.17
N GLY A 225 5.14 -1.96 5.01
CA GLY A 225 4.44 -1.66 3.77
C GLY A 225 4.91 -2.57 2.63
N GLY A 226 4.64 -2.12 1.41
CA GLY A 226 5.05 -2.81 0.20
C GLY A 226 5.30 -1.82 -0.94
N SER A 227 5.78 -2.33 -2.08
CA SER A 227 5.79 -1.52 -3.30
C SER A 227 4.38 -1.01 -3.61
N ALA A 228 4.27 0.12 -4.29
CA ALA A 228 2.98 0.59 -4.81
C ALA A 228 2.24 -0.57 -5.48
N PRO A 229 0.89 -0.63 -5.35
CA PRO A 229 0.11 -1.68 -6.01
C PRO A 229 0.54 -1.80 -7.47
N LYS A 230 0.83 -3.02 -7.89
CA LYS A 230 1.24 -3.32 -9.27
C LYS A 230 0.23 -4.26 -9.87
N ASP A 231 0.12 -4.21 -11.19
CA ASP A 231 -0.57 -5.27 -11.91
C ASP A 231 0.06 -6.62 -11.55
N VAL A 232 -0.77 -7.52 -11.05
CA VAL A 232 -0.39 -8.88 -10.69
C VAL A 232 -0.84 -9.90 -11.74
N THR A 233 -1.59 -9.43 -12.75
CA THR A 233 -1.90 -10.23 -13.93
C THR A 233 -0.74 -10.16 -14.93
N SER A 234 -0.59 -11.20 -15.71
CA SER A 234 0.47 -11.29 -16.69
C SER A 234 -0.03 -12.02 -17.94
N PRO A 235 0.47 -11.64 -19.12
CA PRO A 235 0.23 -12.41 -20.34
C PRO A 235 0.62 -13.87 -20.13
N GLY A 236 -0.33 -14.78 -20.33
CA GLY A 236 -0.13 -16.22 -20.12
C GLY A 236 -0.64 -16.77 -18.80
N ASP A 237 -1.12 -15.95 -17.91
CA ASP A 237 -1.88 -16.42 -16.74
C ASP A 237 -3.10 -17.21 -17.17
N ALA A 238 -3.51 -18.18 -16.37
CA ALA A 238 -4.70 -18.95 -16.66
C ALA A 238 -5.95 -18.05 -16.53
N VAL A 239 -6.68 -17.90 -17.64
CA VAL A 239 -7.88 -17.06 -17.69
C VAL A 239 -9.03 -17.83 -18.33
N PHE A 240 -10.23 -17.75 -17.74
CA PHE A 240 -11.42 -18.44 -18.18
C PHE A 240 -12.58 -17.46 -18.31
N ALA A 241 -13.12 -17.33 -19.52
CA ALA A 241 -14.26 -16.47 -19.80
C ALA A 241 -15.57 -17.03 -19.22
N SER A 242 -16.49 -16.15 -18.89
CA SER A 242 -17.87 -16.52 -18.52
C SER A 242 -18.63 -17.21 -19.67
N SER A 243 -18.25 -16.93 -20.92
CA SER A 243 -18.72 -17.64 -22.09
C SER A 243 -17.68 -17.60 -23.21
N SER A 244 -17.78 -18.55 -24.13
CA SER A 244 -16.91 -18.62 -25.32
C SER A 244 -17.45 -17.81 -26.51
N ASN A 245 -18.52 -17.06 -26.34
CA ASN A 245 -19.17 -16.30 -27.41
C ASN A 245 -18.43 -14.99 -27.70
N SER A 246 -17.25 -15.12 -28.32
CA SER A 246 -16.35 -14.03 -28.66
C SER A 246 -15.82 -14.21 -30.08
N PRO A 247 -15.54 -13.13 -30.81
CA PRO A 247 -14.78 -13.24 -32.06
C PRO A 247 -13.40 -13.87 -31.82
N GLY A 248 -12.89 -14.65 -32.78
CA GLY A 248 -11.65 -15.39 -32.61
C GLY A 248 -10.42 -14.53 -32.30
N SER A 249 -10.41 -13.26 -32.67
CA SER A 249 -9.37 -12.29 -32.37
C SER A 249 -9.64 -11.44 -31.14
N GLU A 250 -10.76 -11.61 -30.45
CA GLU A 250 -11.21 -10.79 -29.34
C GLU A 250 -11.56 -11.66 -28.12
N GLY A 251 -10.77 -12.69 -27.91
CA GLY A 251 -10.94 -13.64 -26.82
C GLY A 251 -10.52 -13.08 -25.45
N VAL A 252 -10.81 -13.83 -24.38
CA VAL A 252 -10.61 -13.40 -23.00
C VAL A 252 -9.15 -13.12 -22.65
N ALA A 253 -8.18 -13.76 -23.32
CA ALA A 253 -6.75 -13.51 -23.07
C ALA A 253 -6.36 -12.05 -23.36
N ASN A 254 -7.08 -11.38 -24.26
CA ASN A 254 -6.85 -9.97 -24.54
C ASN A 254 -7.16 -9.03 -23.35
N ALA A 255 -7.88 -9.52 -22.33
CA ALA A 255 -8.18 -8.71 -21.17
C ALA A 255 -7.01 -8.54 -20.19
N ILE A 256 -5.93 -9.32 -20.36
CA ILE A 256 -4.76 -9.34 -19.48
C ILE A 256 -3.46 -9.47 -20.26
N ASP A 257 -3.41 -9.06 -21.54
CA ASP A 257 -2.23 -9.27 -22.40
C ASP A 257 -1.24 -8.08 -22.41
N GLY A 258 -1.56 -7.03 -21.67
CA GLY A 258 -0.75 -5.80 -21.61
C GLY A 258 -0.76 -5.02 -22.95
N GLN A 259 -1.74 -5.28 -23.81
CA GLN A 259 -1.84 -4.66 -25.13
C GLN A 259 -3.19 -3.97 -25.30
N PRO A 260 -3.31 -2.95 -26.16
CA PRO A 260 -4.58 -2.30 -26.45
C PRO A 260 -5.48 -3.15 -27.36
N THR A 261 -5.42 -4.46 -27.23
CA THR A 261 -6.32 -5.40 -27.87
C THR A 261 -7.65 -5.47 -27.11
N LYS A 262 -8.65 -6.05 -27.71
CA LYS A 262 -9.99 -6.01 -27.12
C LYS A 262 -10.47 -7.41 -26.74
N TYR A 263 -10.97 -7.58 -25.53
CA TYR A 263 -11.87 -8.66 -25.15
C TYR A 263 -13.32 -8.25 -25.41
N LEU A 264 -14.04 -9.00 -26.19
CA LEU A 264 -15.46 -8.83 -26.47
C LEU A 264 -16.22 -10.10 -26.12
N ASN A 265 -17.24 -9.96 -25.29
CA ASN A 265 -18.15 -11.07 -24.95
C ASN A 265 -19.57 -10.70 -25.38
N PHE A 266 -20.11 -11.45 -26.33
CA PHE A 266 -21.43 -11.20 -26.87
C PHE A 266 -22.57 -11.56 -25.91
N ASP A 267 -22.31 -12.36 -24.89
CA ASP A 267 -23.30 -12.72 -23.89
C ASP A 267 -23.36 -11.72 -22.73
N GLY A 268 -22.33 -10.87 -22.61
CA GLY A 268 -22.31 -9.77 -21.64
C GLY A 268 -23.15 -8.60 -22.12
N LYS A 269 -24.26 -8.32 -21.45
CA LYS A 269 -25.14 -7.19 -21.69
C LYS A 269 -25.93 -6.85 -20.45
N ASN A 270 -26.74 -5.77 -20.54
CA ASN A 270 -27.58 -5.36 -19.43
C ASN A 270 -28.39 -6.54 -18.86
N SER A 271 -28.32 -6.73 -17.55
CA SER A 271 -28.95 -7.82 -16.79
C SER A 271 -28.44 -9.24 -17.15
N GLN A 272 -27.33 -9.34 -17.86
CA GLN A 272 -26.61 -10.59 -18.11
C GLN A 272 -25.14 -10.40 -17.75
N PRO A 273 -24.77 -10.63 -16.51
CA PRO A 273 -23.39 -10.47 -16.06
C PRO A 273 -22.42 -11.32 -16.88
N SER A 274 -21.27 -10.76 -17.19
CA SER A 274 -20.18 -11.45 -17.85
C SER A 274 -18.84 -11.02 -17.31
N GLY A 275 -17.79 -11.79 -17.57
CA GLY A 275 -16.47 -11.48 -17.10
C GLY A 275 -15.54 -12.67 -17.27
N PHE A 276 -14.56 -12.76 -16.41
CA PHE A 276 -13.59 -13.85 -16.44
C PHE A 276 -13.07 -14.19 -15.04
N VAL A 277 -12.49 -15.37 -14.93
CA VAL A 277 -11.66 -15.78 -13.81
C VAL A 277 -10.20 -15.71 -14.25
N VAL A 278 -9.34 -15.19 -13.42
CA VAL A 278 -7.89 -15.18 -13.62
C VAL A 278 -7.18 -15.81 -12.43
N THR A 279 -6.09 -16.50 -12.71
CA THR A 279 -5.19 -17.09 -11.72
C THR A 279 -3.81 -16.51 -11.94
N PRO A 280 -3.46 -15.43 -11.19
CA PRO A 280 -2.12 -14.86 -11.31
C PRO A 280 -1.02 -15.87 -11.01
N SER A 281 -0.02 -15.94 -11.87
CA SER A 281 1.13 -16.85 -11.72
C SER A 281 2.02 -16.52 -10.53
N ILE A 282 1.94 -15.31 -10.03
CA ILE A 282 2.64 -14.85 -8.80
C ILE A 282 2.11 -15.56 -7.54
N GLY A 283 0.93 -16.17 -7.59
CA GLY A 283 0.34 -16.91 -6.47
C GLY A 283 -0.69 -16.11 -5.70
N ALA A 284 -0.92 -16.48 -4.42
CA ALA A 284 -1.91 -15.79 -3.59
C ALA A 284 -1.47 -14.35 -3.30
N THR A 285 -2.33 -13.40 -3.59
CA THR A 285 -2.05 -11.96 -3.54
C THR A 285 -3.25 -11.23 -2.95
N THR A 286 -3.04 -10.07 -2.33
CA THR A 286 -4.11 -9.17 -1.91
C THR A 286 -4.33 -8.14 -3.01
N ILE A 287 -5.52 -8.10 -3.59
CA ILE A 287 -5.89 -7.13 -4.62
C ILE A 287 -6.59 -5.95 -3.93
N THR A 288 -6.12 -4.74 -4.21
CA THR A 288 -6.64 -3.49 -3.64
C THR A 288 -7.05 -2.48 -4.71
N GLY A 289 -7.04 -2.87 -5.98
CA GLY A 289 -7.45 -2.02 -7.09
C GLY A 289 -7.54 -2.77 -8.42
N ILE A 290 -8.13 -2.14 -9.39
CA ILE A 290 -8.21 -2.55 -10.80
C ILE A 290 -8.08 -1.33 -11.71
#